data_a3a64f1d43127de18c0ede29f0be494a
#
_entry.id   a3a64f1d43127de18c0ede29f0be494a
#
_cell.length_a   1.000
_cell.length_b   1.000
_cell.length_c   1.000
_cell.angle_alpha   90.00
_cell.angle_beta   90.00
_cell.angle_gamma   90.00
#
_symmetry.space_group_name_H-M   'P 1'
#
loop_
_entity.id
_entity.type
_entity.pdbx_description
1 polymer ?
#
loop_
_entity_poly.entity_id
_entity_poly.type
_entity_poly.pdbx_seq_one_letter_code
_entity_poly.pdbx_strand_id
1 'polypeptide(L)'
;MKRKKKSGAVKMIAAIVVVVILLCGIFAIMKNLASPASADNKAGNKEGNSAKATEASTEALDNSVPMTGLKVTAPATTIRVGQTMQLKISHEPSNATNTKLKWSCSKDGMVTVTKDGVLKPGKNAGKNTVKVTATATDGSKLSASFDLRIYPAIDPSKPMVAITFDDGPNPETTTPMLDALEENYAKATFFCLGQNAGYYPETVQREYNLGMEVGTHTYSHVVLTSLSASALDSEISKSVDAINKAIGVKPSLMRPPYGAVNKTVLSAVGGYNLCCMNWSLDTEDWKTKNADATYNEVMKAQDGDVVLLHDIHEYNVDAVKRFVPDLIAEGFQLVTVPELYEARGETLEAGTVHYRTDPTTQAGTETAPAASTDSAAESTTASE
;
A
#
# COMPACT_ATOMS: atom_id res chain seq x y z
N MET A 1 28.35 -42.38 -20.56
CA MET A 1 27.73 -42.87 -19.30
C MET A 1 26.82 -41.77 -18.73
N LYS A 2 25.50 -42.05 -18.72
CA LYS A 2 24.43 -41.14 -18.19
C LYS A 2 24.43 -41.21 -16.67
N ARG A 3 24.36 -40.07 -15.96
CA ARG A 3 23.81 -40.01 -14.62
C ARG A 3 22.90 -38.78 -14.45
N LYS A 4 21.71 -39.06 -13.95
CA LYS A 4 20.50 -38.30 -13.83
C LYS A 4 20.61 -37.15 -12.80
N LYS A 5 20.08 -35.95 -13.15
CA LYS A 5 19.62 -34.95 -12.22
C LYS A 5 18.12 -35.19 -11.92
N LYS A 6 17.79 -35.60 -10.71
CA LYS A 6 16.43 -35.53 -10.14
C LYS A 6 16.61 -35.20 -8.67
N SER A 7 16.43 -33.94 -8.24
CA SER A 7 16.22 -33.60 -6.81
C SER A 7 15.61 -32.23 -6.51
N GLY A 8 15.13 -31.47 -7.51
CA GLY A 8 14.52 -30.16 -7.26
C GLY A 8 13.01 -30.19 -6.98
N ALA A 9 12.28 -31.08 -7.62
CA ALA A 9 10.81 -31.12 -7.55
C ALA A 9 10.23 -31.71 -6.24
N VAL A 10 10.99 -32.55 -5.55
CA VAL A 10 10.49 -33.27 -4.35
C VAL A 10 10.48 -32.33 -3.11
N LYS A 11 11.36 -31.32 -3.04
CA LYS A 11 11.42 -30.39 -1.90
C LYS A 11 10.32 -29.33 -1.91
N MET A 12 9.81 -28.97 -3.09
CA MET A 12 8.73 -27.98 -3.22
C MET A 12 7.34 -28.57 -2.90
N ILE A 13 7.13 -29.84 -3.18
CA ILE A 13 5.88 -30.56 -2.86
C ILE A 13 5.76 -30.81 -1.34
N ALA A 14 6.86 -31.04 -0.64
CA ALA A 14 6.87 -31.23 0.81
C ALA A 14 6.51 -29.96 1.60
N ALA A 15 6.88 -28.79 1.11
CA ALA A 15 6.56 -27.51 1.78
C ALA A 15 5.06 -27.15 1.66
N ILE A 16 4.43 -27.47 0.53
CA ILE A 16 2.99 -27.21 0.31
C ILE A 16 2.12 -28.16 1.14
N VAL A 17 2.53 -29.41 1.32
CA VAL A 17 1.80 -30.40 2.12
C VAL A 17 1.82 -30.04 3.62
N VAL A 18 2.90 -29.47 4.14
CA VAL A 18 3.00 -29.06 5.56
C VAL A 18 2.07 -27.87 5.86
N VAL A 19 1.90 -26.92 4.94
CA VAL A 19 0.98 -25.77 5.12
C VAL A 19 -0.48 -26.22 5.08
N VAL A 20 -0.83 -27.18 4.24
CA VAL A 20 -2.21 -27.72 4.15
C VAL A 20 -2.57 -28.56 5.39
N ILE A 21 -1.63 -29.29 5.96
CA ILE A 21 -1.86 -30.10 7.19
C ILE A 21 -2.02 -29.20 8.41
N LEU A 22 -1.32 -28.05 8.49
CA LEU A 22 -1.48 -27.05 9.56
C LEU A 22 -2.85 -26.34 9.51
N LEU A 23 -3.39 -26.09 8.31
CA LEU A 23 -4.72 -25.49 8.15
C LEU A 23 -5.87 -26.49 8.42
N CYS A 24 -5.70 -27.77 8.14
CA CYS A 24 -6.69 -28.80 8.46
C CYS A 24 -6.70 -29.20 9.96
N GLY A 25 -5.57 -29.06 10.67
CA GLY A 25 -5.46 -29.34 12.10
C GLY A 25 -6.27 -28.38 12.99
N ILE A 26 -6.42 -27.12 12.57
CA ILE A 26 -7.18 -26.10 13.31
C ILE A 26 -8.70 -26.31 13.16
N PHE A 27 -9.17 -26.93 12.07
CA PHE A 27 -10.60 -27.20 11.86
C PHE A 27 -11.12 -28.45 12.61
N ALA A 28 -10.24 -29.35 13.05
CA ALA A 28 -10.62 -30.59 13.76
C ALA A 28 -10.79 -30.41 15.27
N ILE A 29 -10.24 -29.35 15.86
CA ILE A 29 -10.31 -29.07 17.31
C ILE A 29 -11.64 -28.40 17.72
N MET A 30 -12.38 -27.83 16.79
CA MET A 30 -13.66 -27.13 17.08
C MET A 30 -14.92 -27.99 16.95
N LYS A 31 -14.82 -29.30 16.68
CA LYS A 31 -15.98 -30.17 16.50
C LYS A 31 -16.32 -31.10 17.67
N ASN A 32 -15.58 -31.06 18.78
CA ASN A 32 -15.77 -32.03 19.87
C ASN A 32 -16.30 -31.45 21.20
N LEU A 33 -17.03 -30.33 21.15
CA LEU A 33 -17.68 -29.76 22.34
C LEU A 33 -19.15 -29.43 22.06
N ALA A 34 -19.96 -30.45 21.79
CA ALA A 34 -21.41 -30.36 21.94
C ALA A 34 -22.05 -31.77 21.77
N SER A 35 -22.46 -32.37 22.86
CA SER A 35 -23.63 -33.28 22.85
C SER A 35 -24.21 -33.42 24.25
N PRO A 36 -25.55 -33.40 24.36
CA PRO A 36 -26.24 -33.37 25.62
C PRO A 36 -26.64 -34.80 26.07
N ALA A 37 -26.72 -35.00 27.36
CA ALA A 37 -27.36 -36.19 27.92
C ALA A 37 -28.70 -35.79 28.53
N SER A 38 -29.74 -36.34 27.95
CA SER A 38 -31.11 -36.40 28.49
C SER A 38 -31.22 -37.62 29.43
N ALA A 39 -31.91 -37.47 30.55
CA ALA A 39 -32.57 -38.59 31.21
C ALA A 39 -33.78 -38.07 31.99
N ASP A 40 -34.91 -38.58 31.62
CA ASP A 40 -36.18 -38.55 32.34
C ASP A 40 -36.07 -39.18 33.73
N ASN A 41 -36.81 -38.67 34.73
CA ASN A 41 -37.76 -39.55 35.43
C ASN A 41 -38.81 -38.81 36.28
N LYS A 42 -39.95 -39.48 36.33
CA LYS A 42 -41.26 -39.19 36.85
C LYS A 42 -41.40 -38.90 38.37
N ALA A 43 -42.37 -38.02 38.63
CA ALA A 43 -43.50 -38.08 39.53
C ALA A 43 -43.33 -38.47 41.02
N GLY A 44 -43.85 -37.60 41.87
CA GLY A 44 -44.21 -37.94 43.27
C GLY A 44 -44.81 -36.73 43.99
N ASN A 45 -46.10 -36.71 44.12
CA ASN A 45 -46.98 -35.77 44.81
C ASN A 45 -46.80 -35.81 46.34
N LYS A 46 -46.79 -34.66 47.06
CA LYS A 46 -47.67 -34.38 48.22
C LYS A 46 -47.36 -33.05 48.90
N GLU A 47 -48.43 -32.36 49.05
CA GLU A 47 -48.88 -31.33 49.98
C GLU A 47 -47.97 -30.80 51.12
N GLY A 48 -48.00 -29.46 51.24
CA GLY A 48 -48.29 -28.77 52.46
C GLY A 48 -47.14 -28.23 53.31
N ASN A 49 -46.77 -26.98 53.20
CA ASN A 49 -46.96 -26.06 54.33
C ASN A 49 -46.48 -24.63 53.95
N SER A 50 -47.31 -23.70 54.30
CA SER A 50 -47.09 -22.25 54.16
C SER A 50 -46.01 -21.79 55.17
N ALA A 51 -44.87 -21.36 54.66
CA ALA A 51 -43.98 -20.50 55.38
C ALA A 51 -43.54 -19.34 54.47
N LYS A 52 -43.93 -18.14 54.88
CA LYS A 52 -43.62 -16.88 54.24
C LYS A 52 -42.09 -16.67 54.29
N ALA A 53 -41.42 -17.05 53.25
CA ALA A 53 -39.99 -16.75 53.06
C ALA A 53 -39.86 -15.36 52.45
N THR A 54 -39.24 -14.49 53.21
CA THR A 54 -38.74 -13.17 52.78
C THR A 54 -37.82 -13.43 51.60
N GLU A 55 -38.26 -12.93 50.41
CA GLU A 55 -37.35 -12.92 49.25
C GLU A 55 -36.17 -12.00 49.54
N ALA A 56 -35.06 -12.62 49.91
CA ALA A 56 -33.76 -11.98 49.81
C ALA A 56 -33.49 -11.84 48.30
N SER A 57 -33.58 -10.66 47.77
CA SER A 57 -33.07 -10.33 46.44
C SER A 57 -31.59 -10.64 46.45
N THR A 58 -31.21 -11.78 45.90
CA THR A 58 -29.84 -12.03 45.48
C THR A 58 -29.54 -11.06 44.35
N GLU A 59 -29.00 -9.89 44.69
CA GLU A 59 -28.28 -9.08 43.70
C GLU A 59 -27.19 -10.00 43.12
N ALA A 60 -27.39 -10.40 41.88
CA ALA A 60 -26.34 -11.09 41.16
C ALA A 60 -25.12 -10.17 41.17
N LEU A 61 -24.05 -10.59 41.85
CA LEU A 61 -22.77 -9.88 41.82
C LEU A 61 -22.41 -9.68 40.34
N ASP A 62 -22.42 -8.43 39.88
CA ASP A 62 -21.93 -8.07 38.57
C ASP A 62 -20.43 -8.30 38.53
N ASN A 63 -20.02 -9.50 38.09
CA ASN A 63 -18.62 -9.88 37.90
C ASN A 63 -18.06 -9.28 36.58
N SER A 64 -18.69 -8.27 36.02
CA SER A 64 -18.17 -7.63 34.82
C SER A 64 -16.85 -6.91 35.13
N VAL A 65 -15.88 -7.13 34.27
CA VAL A 65 -14.61 -6.41 34.28
C VAL A 65 -14.67 -5.38 33.13
N PRO A 66 -14.86 -4.09 33.45
CA PRO A 66 -14.92 -3.05 32.42
C PRO A 66 -13.54 -2.80 31.82
N MET A 67 -13.51 -2.22 30.60
CA MET A 67 -12.28 -1.72 30.02
C MET A 67 -11.79 -0.49 30.80
N THR A 68 -10.47 -0.41 30.99
CA THR A 68 -9.75 0.74 31.58
C THR A 68 -8.88 1.45 30.53
N GLY A 69 -8.61 0.79 29.39
CA GLY A 69 -7.89 1.35 28.25
C GLY A 69 -8.45 0.83 26.93
N LEU A 70 -8.50 1.68 25.91
CA LEU A 70 -8.87 1.35 24.54
C LEU A 70 -7.90 2.03 23.57
N LYS A 71 -7.29 1.25 22.68
CA LYS A 71 -6.44 1.75 21.61
C LYS A 71 -6.90 1.19 20.27
N VAL A 72 -7.05 2.05 19.28
CA VAL A 72 -7.29 1.69 17.89
C VAL A 72 -6.15 2.26 17.05
N THR A 73 -5.54 1.42 16.23
CA THR A 73 -4.45 1.80 15.34
C THR A 73 -4.85 1.42 13.92
N ALA A 74 -4.85 2.39 13.01
CA ALA A 74 -4.95 2.19 11.58
C ALA A 74 -3.54 1.96 11.01
N PRO A 75 -3.33 0.97 10.13
CA PRO A 75 -2.03 0.72 9.51
C PRO A 75 -1.61 1.83 8.53
N ALA A 76 -2.57 2.63 8.04
CA ALA A 76 -2.36 3.80 7.21
C ALA A 76 -3.37 4.90 7.56
N THR A 77 -3.02 6.15 7.28
CA THR A 77 -3.90 7.31 7.46
C THR A 77 -4.75 7.60 6.23
N THR A 78 -4.58 6.81 5.18
CA THR A 78 -5.28 6.96 3.90
C THR A 78 -5.87 5.63 3.44
N ILE A 79 -6.95 5.70 2.66
CA ILE A 79 -7.57 4.57 1.98
C ILE A 79 -8.26 5.03 0.71
N ARG A 80 -8.34 4.18 -0.30
CA ARG A 80 -9.11 4.44 -1.52
C ARG A 80 -10.49 3.80 -1.45
N VAL A 81 -11.50 4.44 -2.04
CA VAL A 81 -12.82 3.82 -2.23
C VAL A 81 -12.65 2.51 -3.02
N GLY A 82 -13.23 1.44 -2.52
CA GLY A 82 -13.09 0.08 -3.07
C GLY A 82 -12.14 -0.79 -2.25
N GLN A 83 -11.19 -0.22 -1.53
CA GLN A 83 -10.28 -0.95 -0.65
C GLN A 83 -10.88 -1.21 0.74
N THR A 84 -10.25 -2.10 1.49
CA THR A 84 -10.55 -2.36 2.90
C THR A 84 -9.29 -2.23 3.74
N MET A 85 -9.44 -1.87 5.02
CA MET A 85 -8.35 -1.71 5.96
C MET A 85 -8.63 -2.48 7.25
N GLN A 86 -7.72 -3.36 7.67
CA GLN A 86 -7.81 -4.04 8.96
C GLN A 86 -7.27 -3.14 10.06
N LEU A 87 -8.12 -2.72 10.99
CA LEU A 87 -7.72 -1.96 12.17
C LEU A 87 -7.18 -2.91 13.25
N LYS A 88 -6.15 -2.46 13.98
CA LYS A 88 -5.65 -3.13 15.17
C LYS A 88 -6.32 -2.52 16.39
N ILE A 89 -7.04 -3.35 17.14
CA ILE A 89 -7.77 -2.95 18.34
C ILE A 89 -7.10 -3.64 19.54
N SER A 90 -6.84 -2.89 20.60
CA SER A 90 -6.37 -3.41 21.88
C SER A 90 -7.08 -2.72 23.04
N HIS A 91 -7.27 -3.45 24.12
CA HIS A 91 -7.92 -2.97 25.33
C HIS A 91 -7.20 -3.48 26.59
N GLU A 92 -7.40 -2.79 27.66
CA GLU A 92 -6.95 -3.18 29.01
C GLU A 92 -8.15 -3.17 29.97
N PRO A 93 -8.19 -4.09 30.93
CA PRO A 93 -7.33 -5.28 31.02
C PRO A 93 -7.70 -6.32 29.95
N SER A 94 -6.81 -7.30 29.73
CA SER A 94 -7.02 -8.35 28.70
C SER A 94 -8.23 -9.27 28.99
N ASN A 95 -8.68 -9.33 30.25
CA ASN A 95 -9.84 -10.09 30.69
C ASN A 95 -11.12 -9.24 30.78
N ALA A 96 -11.17 -8.07 30.16
CA ALA A 96 -12.41 -7.28 30.07
C ALA A 96 -13.54 -8.12 29.47
N THR A 97 -14.72 -8.09 30.12
CA THR A 97 -15.84 -9.00 29.79
C THR A 97 -16.68 -8.55 28.61
N ASN A 98 -16.75 -7.22 28.37
CA ASN A 98 -17.42 -6.64 27.23
C ASN A 98 -16.44 -5.77 26.43
N THR A 99 -15.98 -6.27 25.29
CA THR A 99 -15.04 -5.58 24.39
C THR A 99 -15.70 -5.05 23.12
N LYS A 100 -17.06 -5.02 23.09
CA LYS A 100 -17.79 -4.52 21.93
C LYS A 100 -17.61 -3.01 21.77
N LEU A 101 -17.46 -2.58 20.54
CA LEU A 101 -17.28 -1.19 20.17
C LEU A 101 -18.44 -0.70 19.30
N LYS A 102 -18.86 0.52 19.52
CA LYS A 102 -19.73 1.28 18.62
C LYS A 102 -18.84 2.18 17.76
N TRP A 103 -18.95 2.06 16.45
CA TRP A 103 -18.23 2.90 15.51
C TRP A 103 -19.07 4.09 15.05
N SER A 104 -18.41 5.22 14.90
CA SER A 104 -18.98 6.45 14.33
C SER A 104 -17.97 7.15 13.43
N CYS A 105 -18.48 7.99 12.55
CA CYS A 105 -17.69 8.79 11.62
C CYS A 105 -18.15 10.24 11.70
N SER A 106 -17.23 11.20 11.57
CA SER A 106 -17.56 12.64 11.61
C SER A 106 -18.48 13.10 10.47
N LYS A 107 -18.59 12.30 9.40
CA LYS A 107 -19.56 12.46 8.31
C LYS A 107 -20.27 11.13 8.09
N ASP A 108 -21.60 11.14 8.15
CA ASP A 108 -22.40 9.93 8.02
C ASP A 108 -22.20 9.24 6.68
N GLY A 109 -22.19 7.89 6.70
CA GLY A 109 -22.08 7.06 5.51
C GLY A 109 -20.73 7.03 4.83
N MET A 110 -19.72 7.78 5.32
CA MET A 110 -18.40 7.83 4.69
C MET A 110 -17.59 6.56 4.92
N VAL A 111 -17.73 5.92 6.08
CA VAL A 111 -17.06 4.63 6.36
C VAL A 111 -17.98 3.72 7.16
N THR A 112 -17.75 2.41 6.99
CA THR A 112 -18.30 1.36 7.85
C THR A 112 -17.15 0.59 8.46
N VAL A 113 -17.31 0.13 9.71
CA VAL A 113 -16.33 -0.75 10.36
C VAL A 113 -17.07 -1.97 10.90
N THR A 114 -16.62 -3.16 10.54
CA THR A 114 -17.20 -4.42 11.03
C THR A 114 -16.83 -4.66 12.50
N LYS A 115 -17.51 -5.62 13.14
CA LYS A 115 -17.16 -6.07 14.51
C LYS A 115 -15.71 -6.55 14.64
N ASP A 116 -15.13 -7.07 13.55
CA ASP A 116 -13.76 -7.60 13.51
C ASP A 116 -12.73 -6.51 13.13
N GLY A 117 -13.16 -5.24 13.07
CA GLY A 117 -12.29 -4.10 12.81
C GLY A 117 -11.93 -3.89 11.34
N VAL A 118 -12.66 -4.48 10.38
CA VAL A 118 -12.45 -4.20 8.96
C VAL A 118 -13.18 -2.92 8.58
N LEU A 119 -12.42 -1.89 8.22
CA LEU A 119 -12.91 -0.60 7.76
C LEU A 119 -13.09 -0.64 6.23
N LYS A 120 -14.20 -0.07 5.75
CA LYS A 120 -14.50 0.08 4.33
C LYS A 120 -15.11 1.44 4.06
N PRO A 121 -14.58 2.23 3.10
CA PRO A 121 -15.20 3.47 2.64
C PRO A 121 -16.53 3.21 1.91
N GLY A 122 -17.45 4.15 2.06
CA GLY A 122 -18.67 4.21 1.24
C GLY A 122 -18.35 4.52 -0.22
N LYS A 123 -19.22 4.13 -1.15
CA LYS A 123 -19.00 4.34 -2.60
C LYS A 123 -18.76 5.82 -2.98
N ASN A 124 -19.40 6.76 -2.27
CA ASN A 124 -19.30 8.20 -2.53
C ASN A 124 -18.38 8.92 -1.53
N ALA A 125 -17.54 8.19 -0.79
CA ALA A 125 -16.71 8.75 0.26
C ALA A 125 -15.41 9.40 -0.26
N GLY A 126 -15.06 9.24 -1.52
CA GLY A 126 -13.84 9.82 -2.11
C GLY A 126 -13.77 11.35 -1.95
N LYS A 127 -12.55 11.88 -1.89
CA LYS A 127 -12.23 13.29 -1.63
C LYS A 127 -12.78 13.80 -0.29
N ASN A 128 -12.68 12.98 0.75
CA ASN A 128 -13.04 13.35 2.12
C ASN A 128 -11.95 13.00 3.12
N THR A 129 -11.77 13.85 4.11
CA THR A 129 -11.07 13.53 5.36
C THR A 129 -12.12 13.44 6.47
N VAL A 130 -12.06 12.35 7.23
CA VAL A 130 -13.05 12.05 8.27
C VAL A 130 -12.34 11.57 9.53
N LYS A 131 -12.95 11.85 10.69
CA LYS A 131 -12.55 11.27 11.96
C LYS A 131 -13.38 10.01 12.22
N VAL A 132 -12.71 8.86 12.36
CA VAL A 132 -13.32 7.59 12.73
C VAL A 132 -13.14 7.38 14.23
N THR A 133 -14.22 7.06 14.94
CA THR A 133 -14.21 6.91 16.40
C THR A 133 -14.81 5.57 16.80
N ALA A 134 -14.10 4.84 17.64
CA ALA A 134 -14.58 3.67 18.35
C ALA A 134 -14.94 4.07 19.78
N THR A 135 -16.12 3.68 20.26
CA THR A 135 -16.56 3.93 21.63
C THR A 135 -16.92 2.59 22.29
N ALA A 136 -16.42 2.38 23.48
CA ALA A 136 -16.72 1.19 24.29
C ALA A 136 -18.20 1.14 24.67
N THR A 137 -18.76 -0.09 24.71
CA THR A 137 -20.17 -0.31 25.08
C THR A 137 -20.35 -0.98 26.43
N ASP A 138 -19.27 -1.07 27.21
CA ASP A 138 -19.22 -1.68 28.56
C ASP A 138 -19.58 -0.70 29.71
N GLY A 139 -19.94 0.56 29.38
CA GLY A 139 -20.21 1.61 30.34
C GLY A 139 -18.99 2.44 30.74
N SER A 140 -17.77 2.07 30.35
CA SER A 140 -16.52 2.79 30.67
C SER A 140 -16.43 4.17 30.01
N LYS A 141 -17.21 4.40 28.92
CA LYS A 141 -17.18 5.63 28.09
C LYS A 141 -15.83 5.86 27.39
N LEU A 142 -14.95 4.86 27.36
CA LEU A 142 -13.68 4.95 26.64
C LEU A 142 -13.93 5.12 25.15
N SER A 143 -13.10 5.95 24.52
CA SER A 143 -13.11 6.12 23.08
C SER A 143 -11.70 6.30 22.54
N ALA A 144 -11.51 5.85 21.29
CA ALA A 144 -10.28 6.04 20.52
C ALA A 144 -10.66 6.52 19.12
N SER A 145 -9.92 7.47 18.57
CA SER A 145 -10.21 8.02 17.24
C SER A 145 -8.93 8.23 16.44
N PHE A 146 -9.08 8.24 15.11
CA PHE A 146 -8.03 8.60 14.15
C PHE A 146 -8.64 9.33 12.97
N ASP A 147 -7.83 10.15 12.30
CA ASP A 147 -8.23 10.81 11.07
C ASP A 147 -7.89 9.92 9.87
N LEU A 148 -8.79 9.87 8.90
CA LEU A 148 -8.68 9.04 7.71
C LEU A 148 -8.98 9.88 6.48
N ARG A 149 -8.04 9.94 5.54
CA ARG A 149 -8.21 10.54 4.23
C ARG A 149 -8.69 9.47 3.24
N ILE A 150 -9.75 9.77 2.52
CA ILE A 150 -10.37 8.84 1.57
C ILE A 150 -10.17 9.35 0.16
N TYR A 151 -9.35 8.64 -0.61
CA TYR A 151 -9.14 8.89 -2.02
C TYR A 151 -10.30 8.33 -2.86
N PRO A 152 -10.63 8.93 -4.02
CA PRO A 152 -11.62 8.36 -4.93
C PRO A 152 -11.19 6.98 -5.44
N ALA A 153 -12.16 6.17 -5.87
CA ALA A 153 -11.85 4.95 -6.61
C ALA A 153 -11.09 5.28 -7.90
N ILE A 154 -10.22 4.39 -8.34
CA ILE A 154 -9.65 4.44 -9.68
C ILE A 154 -10.70 3.93 -10.66
N ASP A 155 -10.90 4.67 -11.74
CA ASP A 155 -11.74 4.30 -12.87
C ASP A 155 -10.82 3.92 -14.05
N PRO A 156 -10.66 2.62 -14.36
CA PRO A 156 -9.75 2.18 -15.42
C PRO A 156 -10.12 2.70 -16.83
N SER A 157 -11.34 3.19 -17.01
CA SER A 157 -11.79 3.75 -18.28
C SER A 157 -11.36 5.19 -18.53
N LYS A 158 -10.81 5.86 -17.51
CA LYS A 158 -10.32 7.24 -17.58
C LYS A 158 -8.81 7.31 -17.73
N PRO A 159 -8.27 8.39 -18.30
CA PRO A 159 -6.83 8.56 -18.39
C PRO A 159 -6.18 8.61 -17.02
N MET A 160 -5.02 7.97 -16.90
CA MET A 160 -4.18 7.94 -15.71
C MET A 160 -2.76 8.32 -16.05
N VAL A 161 -2.10 8.97 -15.10
CA VAL A 161 -0.67 9.29 -15.16
C VAL A 161 -0.02 9.05 -13.81
N ALA A 162 1.18 8.48 -13.81
CA ALA A 162 2.01 8.36 -12.63
C ALA A 162 3.05 9.48 -12.62
N ILE A 163 2.85 10.49 -11.78
CA ILE A 163 3.87 11.50 -11.49
C ILE A 163 4.89 10.87 -10.56
N THR A 164 6.18 11.01 -10.90
CA THR A 164 7.26 10.41 -10.12
C THR A 164 8.37 11.42 -9.83
N PHE A 165 8.95 11.33 -8.65
CA PHE A 165 9.99 12.23 -8.18
C PHE A 165 11.23 11.45 -7.77
N ASP A 166 12.41 11.91 -8.18
CA ASP A 166 13.70 11.32 -7.87
C ASP A 166 14.52 12.21 -6.95
N ASP A 167 15.56 11.64 -6.34
CA ASP A 167 16.62 12.26 -5.53
C ASP A 167 16.22 12.69 -4.11
N GLY A 168 14.95 12.76 -3.79
CA GLY A 168 14.48 13.15 -2.46
C GLY A 168 14.73 12.11 -1.35
N PRO A 169 14.15 12.38 -0.17
CA PRO A 169 13.44 13.60 0.16
C PRO A 169 14.35 14.80 0.47
N ASN A 170 13.83 15.98 0.21
CA ASN A 170 14.32 17.23 0.77
C ASN A 170 13.13 17.93 1.48
N PRO A 171 13.11 18.07 2.82
CA PRO A 171 11.97 18.62 3.54
C PRO A 171 11.49 19.99 3.06
N GLU A 172 12.39 20.84 2.55
CA GLU A 172 12.07 22.19 2.10
C GLU A 172 11.26 22.20 0.79
N THR A 173 11.46 21.19 -0.06
CA THR A 173 10.84 21.10 -1.38
C THR A 173 9.84 19.94 -1.46
N THR A 174 10.15 18.77 -0.90
CA THR A 174 9.25 17.61 -0.89
C THR A 174 7.98 17.90 -0.10
N THR A 175 8.08 18.59 1.07
CA THR A 175 6.91 18.86 1.91
C THR A 175 5.84 19.70 1.20
N PRO A 176 6.14 20.85 0.58
CA PRO A 176 5.11 21.62 -0.14
C PRO A 176 4.59 20.93 -1.41
N MET A 177 5.35 20.00 -2.02
CA MET A 177 4.82 19.16 -3.11
C MET A 177 3.81 18.14 -2.57
N LEU A 178 4.10 17.52 -1.42
CA LEU A 178 3.16 16.65 -0.73
C LEU A 178 1.88 17.39 -0.32
N ASP A 179 1.98 18.66 0.12
CA ASP A 179 0.81 19.49 0.42
C ASP A 179 -0.08 19.65 -0.82
N ALA A 180 0.50 20.00 -1.97
CA ALA A 180 -0.24 20.16 -3.21
C ALA A 180 -0.91 18.85 -3.68
N LEU A 181 -0.22 17.72 -3.57
CA LEU A 181 -0.79 16.40 -3.88
C LEU A 181 -1.93 16.05 -2.91
N GLU A 182 -1.72 16.29 -1.62
CA GLU A 182 -2.70 16.02 -0.57
C GLU A 182 -3.97 16.83 -0.74
N GLU A 183 -3.87 18.14 -0.99
CA GLU A 183 -4.99 19.05 -1.21
C GLU A 183 -5.87 18.61 -2.39
N ASN A 184 -5.26 18.07 -3.43
CA ASN A 184 -5.94 17.64 -4.65
C ASN A 184 -6.37 16.16 -4.66
N TYR A 185 -6.16 15.42 -3.57
CA TYR A 185 -6.38 13.97 -3.53
C TYR A 185 -5.66 13.25 -4.69
N ALA A 186 -4.48 13.73 -5.05
CA ALA A 186 -3.57 13.14 -6.02
C ALA A 186 -2.56 12.24 -5.31
N LYS A 187 -2.06 11.23 -6.04
CA LYS A 187 -0.96 10.40 -5.57
C LYS A 187 0.21 10.46 -6.53
N ALA A 188 1.39 10.15 -6.03
CA ALA A 188 2.64 10.12 -6.77
C ALA A 188 3.52 8.97 -6.27
N THR A 189 4.64 8.73 -6.95
CA THR A 189 5.70 7.80 -6.51
C THR A 189 6.98 8.58 -6.27
N PHE A 190 7.62 8.36 -5.14
CA PHE A 190 8.89 8.99 -4.76
C PHE A 190 9.99 7.94 -4.76
N PHE A 191 11.02 8.13 -5.58
CA PHE A 191 12.22 7.30 -5.60
C PHE A 191 13.31 7.95 -4.74
N CYS A 192 13.32 7.59 -3.46
CA CYS A 192 14.16 8.21 -2.46
C CYS A 192 15.61 7.70 -2.53
N LEU A 193 16.58 8.60 -2.41
CA LEU A 193 17.96 8.22 -2.09
C LEU A 193 18.03 7.66 -0.66
N GLY A 194 18.69 6.53 -0.48
CA GLY A 194 18.84 5.92 0.85
C GLY A 194 19.51 6.83 1.86
N GLN A 195 20.48 7.66 1.44
CA GLN A 195 21.11 8.68 2.29
C GLN A 195 20.08 9.70 2.79
N ASN A 196 19.26 10.24 1.88
CA ASN A 196 18.25 11.24 2.21
C ASN A 196 17.13 10.67 3.07
N ALA A 197 16.71 9.42 2.79
CA ALA A 197 15.78 8.71 3.65
C ALA A 197 16.31 8.50 5.08
N GLY A 198 17.64 8.31 5.21
CA GLY A 198 18.30 8.24 6.51
C GLY A 198 18.41 9.58 7.24
N TYR A 199 18.55 10.69 6.50
CA TYR A 199 18.63 12.05 7.06
C TYR A 199 17.24 12.63 7.40
N TYR A 200 16.21 12.30 6.62
CA TYR A 200 14.86 12.88 6.72
C TYR A 200 13.77 11.80 6.81
N PRO A 201 13.86 10.85 7.77
CA PRO A 201 12.92 9.74 7.87
C PRO A 201 11.47 10.19 8.10
N GLU A 202 11.24 11.35 8.73
CA GLU A 202 9.91 11.90 8.95
C GLU A 202 9.24 12.33 7.64
N THR A 203 10.02 12.79 6.65
CA THR A 203 9.48 13.15 5.34
C THR A 203 9.09 11.90 4.57
N VAL A 204 9.94 10.86 4.56
CA VAL A 204 9.58 9.55 3.98
C VAL A 204 8.35 8.94 4.66
N GLN A 205 8.26 9.06 5.99
CA GLN A 205 7.08 8.62 6.74
C GLN A 205 5.82 9.39 6.31
N ARG A 206 5.93 10.70 6.00
CA ARG A 206 4.81 11.49 5.50
C ARG A 206 4.39 11.06 4.11
N GLU A 207 5.33 10.84 3.18
CA GLU A 207 5.06 10.27 1.86
C GLU A 207 4.22 8.99 1.99
N TYR A 208 4.72 8.05 2.79
CA TYR A 208 4.04 6.78 3.02
C TYR A 208 2.66 6.95 3.69
N ASN A 209 2.53 7.78 4.70
CA ASN A 209 1.28 8.02 5.41
C ASN A 209 0.20 8.68 4.53
N LEU A 210 0.59 9.49 3.55
CA LEU A 210 -0.30 10.06 2.54
C LEU A 210 -0.66 9.04 1.44
N GLY A 211 -0.12 7.81 1.51
CA GLY A 211 -0.38 6.74 0.56
C GLY A 211 0.34 6.92 -0.77
N MET A 212 1.42 7.68 -0.79
CA MET A 212 2.35 7.71 -1.92
C MET A 212 3.11 6.37 -1.98
N GLU A 213 3.54 5.98 -3.16
CA GLU A 213 4.50 4.88 -3.27
C GLU A 213 5.89 5.40 -2.98
N VAL A 214 6.64 4.67 -2.14
CA VAL A 214 8.03 4.99 -1.81
C VAL A 214 8.92 3.90 -2.40
N GLY A 215 9.60 4.23 -3.49
CA GLY A 215 10.63 3.42 -4.13
C GLY A 215 12.03 3.83 -3.71
N THR A 216 13.03 3.10 -4.19
CA THR A 216 14.44 3.44 -3.96
C THR A 216 15.11 4.00 -5.21
N HIS A 217 15.98 5.01 -5.03
CA HIS A 217 16.84 5.59 -6.06
C HIS A 217 18.32 5.30 -5.80
N THR A 218 18.66 4.11 -5.29
CA THR A 218 19.96 3.72 -4.76
C THR A 218 20.30 4.41 -3.41
N TYR A 219 21.45 4.09 -2.84
CA TYR A 219 21.86 4.73 -1.60
C TYR A 219 22.46 6.13 -1.82
N SER A 220 23.34 6.29 -2.84
CA SER A 220 24.15 7.49 -3.04
C SER A 220 24.16 8.03 -4.49
N HIS A 221 23.16 7.70 -5.30
CA HIS A 221 23.00 8.18 -6.69
C HIS A 221 24.18 7.84 -7.62
N VAL A 222 24.67 6.60 -7.58
CA VAL A 222 25.77 6.15 -8.44
C VAL A 222 25.28 5.38 -9.66
N VAL A 223 26.07 5.40 -10.75
CA VAL A 223 25.78 4.62 -11.96
C VAL A 223 26.00 3.14 -11.66
N LEU A 224 24.91 2.39 -11.47
CA LEU A 224 24.93 0.99 -11.04
C LEU A 224 25.67 0.07 -12.02
N THR A 225 25.59 0.35 -13.32
CA THR A 225 26.23 -0.47 -14.38
C THR A 225 27.74 -0.46 -14.35
N SER A 226 28.37 0.50 -13.64
CA SER A 226 29.81 0.62 -13.48
C SER A 226 30.36 -0.04 -12.21
N LEU A 227 29.49 -0.55 -11.33
CA LEU A 227 29.88 -1.06 -10.03
C LEU A 227 30.30 -2.54 -10.08
N SER A 228 31.20 -2.91 -9.16
CA SER A 228 31.45 -4.32 -8.84
C SER A 228 30.21 -4.94 -8.20
N ALA A 229 30.08 -6.27 -8.23
CA ALA A 229 28.93 -6.96 -7.63
C ALA A 229 28.73 -6.62 -6.15
N SER A 230 29.80 -6.50 -5.36
CA SER A 230 29.72 -6.14 -3.94
C SER A 230 29.31 -4.68 -3.71
N ALA A 231 29.77 -3.76 -4.56
CA ALA A 231 29.37 -2.35 -4.49
C ALA A 231 27.89 -2.18 -4.90
N LEU A 232 27.46 -2.89 -5.95
CA LEU A 232 26.08 -2.91 -6.40
C LEU A 232 25.14 -3.43 -5.31
N ASP A 233 25.48 -4.56 -4.68
CA ASP A 233 24.73 -5.12 -3.55
C ASP A 233 24.65 -4.13 -2.38
N SER A 234 25.76 -3.46 -2.05
CA SER A 234 25.82 -2.45 -0.98
C SER A 234 24.93 -1.23 -1.26
N GLU A 235 24.87 -0.74 -2.50
CA GLU A 235 24.01 0.38 -2.89
C GLU A 235 22.53 0.05 -2.77
N ILE A 236 22.14 -1.16 -3.19
CA ILE A 236 20.76 -1.62 -3.13
C ILE A 236 20.36 -1.89 -1.66
N SER A 237 21.14 -2.72 -0.95
CA SER A 237 20.79 -3.12 0.42
C SER A 237 20.69 -1.95 1.38
N LYS A 238 21.66 -1.04 1.37
CA LYS A 238 21.65 0.14 2.25
C LYS A 238 20.44 1.04 2.00
N SER A 239 20.05 1.21 0.75
CA SER A 239 18.89 2.04 0.41
C SER A 239 17.58 1.38 0.85
N VAL A 240 17.41 0.08 0.57
CA VAL A 240 16.25 -0.71 1.03
C VAL A 240 16.13 -0.67 2.55
N ASP A 241 17.25 -0.83 3.26
CA ASP A 241 17.27 -0.82 4.72
C ASP A 241 16.95 0.56 5.30
N ALA A 242 17.44 1.65 4.68
CA ALA A 242 17.15 3.02 5.10
C ALA A 242 15.65 3.33 4.97
N ILE A 243 15.05 3.01 3.84
CA ILE A 243 13.61 3.20 3.60
C ILE A 243 12.80 2.31 4.56
N ASN A 244 13.14 1.02 4.67
CA ASN A 244 12.46 0.13 5.60
C ASN A 244 12.54 0.59 7.05
N LYS A 245 13.66 1.19 7.47
CA LYS A 245 13.80 1.78 8.80
C LYS A 245 12.88 2.98 9.00
N ALA A 246 12.69 3.80 7.96
CA ALA A 246 11.83 4.98 8.03
C ALA A 246 10.34 4.62 8.09
N ILE A 247 9.85 3.68 7.27
CA ILE A 247 8.41 3.42 7.11
C ILE A 247 7.95 2.03 7.56
N GLY A 248 8.88 1.13 7.95
CA GLY A 248 8.55 -0.24 8.39
C GLY A 248 8.19 -1.20 7.25
N VAL A 249 8.32 -0.77 5.99
CA VAL A 249 8.02 -1.56 4.79
C VAL A 249 9.20 -1.45 3.82
N LYS A 250 9.58 -2.58 3.21
CA LYS A 250 10.59 -2.57 2.14
C LYS A 250 9.98 -2.06 0.85
N PRO A 251 10.68 -1.21 0.08
CA PRO A 251 10.22 -0.79 -1.24
C PRO A 251 10.05 -2.00 -2.18
N SER A 252 9.15 -1.87 -3.14
CA SER A 252 8.94 -2.84 -4.24
C SER A 252 9.49 -2.32 -5.57
N LEU A 253 9.75 -1.02 -5.65
CA LEU A 253 10.24 -0.34 -6.85
C LEU A 253 11.62 0.26 -6.64
N MET A 254 12.39 0.27 -7.72
CA MET A 254 13.66 0.95 -7.84
C MET A 254 13.71 1.75 -9.13
N ARG A 255 14.19 2.97 -9.07
CA ARG A 255 14.64 3.68 -10.27
C ARG A 255 16.15 3.76 -10.27
N PRO A 256 16.85 3.14 -11.23
CA PRO A 256 18.30 3.26 -11.33
C PRO A 256 18.68 4.66 -11.77
N PRO A 257 19.71 5.30 -11.15
CA PRO A 257 20.19 6.58 -11.59
C PRO A 257 20.50 6.62 -13.09
N TYR A 258 20.10 7.72 -13.74
CA TYR A 258 20.22 7.92 -15.19
C TYR A 258 19.46 6.90 -16.05
N GLY A 259 18.55 6.12 -15.47
CA GLY A 259 17.85 5.01 -16.16
C GLY A 259 18.77 3.85 -16.56
N ALA A 260 20.01 3.84 -16.08
CA ALA A 260 21.07 2.92 -16.55
C ALA A 260 20.90 1.51 -15.99
N VAL A 261 20.51 0.57 -16.85
CA VAL A 261 20.36 -0.86 -16.52
C VAL A 261 21.14 -1.77 -17.45
N ASN A 262 21.54 -2.94 -16.93
CA ASN A 262 22.04 -4.08 -17.69
C ASN A 262 21.59 -5.37 -16.99
N LYS A 263 21.87 -6.52 -17.58
CA LYS A 263 21.47 -7.83 -17.01
C LYS A 263 21.97 -8.05 -15.59
N THR A 264 23.17 -7.56 -15.25
CA THR A 264 23.74 -7.69 -13.91
C THR A 264 22.97 -6.87 -12.90
N VAL A 265 22.65 -5.63 -13.25
CA VAL A 265 21.81 -4.72 -12.40
C VAL A 265 20.43 -5.33 -12.20
N LEU A 266 19.74 -5.75 -13.28
CA LEU A 266 18.40 -6.34 -13.18
C LEU A 266 18.39 -7.61 -12.33
N SER A 267 19.40 -8.47 -12.47
CA SER A 267 19.53 -9.68 -11.63
C SER A 267 19.74 -9.34 -10.15
N ALA A 268 20.57 -8.33 -9.85
CA ALA A 268 20.80 -7.89 -8.47
C ALA A 268 19.52 -7.28 -7.85
N VAL A 269 18.87 -6.39 -8.59
CA VAL A 269 17.60 -5.74 -8.18
C VAL A 269 16.51 -6.80 -7.93
N GLY A 270 16.38 -7.79 -8.81
CA GLY A 270 15.46 -8.91 -8.65
C GLY A 270 15.72 -9.75 -7.39
N GLY A 271 16.98 -9.85 -6.97
CA GLY A 271 17.37 -10.53 -5.72
C GLY A 271 16.79 -9.88 -4.46
N TYR A 272 16.47 -8.59 -4.52
CA TYR A 272 15.79 -7.83 -3.46
C TYR A 272 14.26 -7.75 -3.65
N ASN A 273 13.70 -8.47 -4.62
CA ASN A 273 12.29 -8.42 -5.01
C ASN A 273 11.85 -7.02 -5.46
N LEU A 274 12.75 -6.29 -6.11
CA LEU A 274 12.51 -4.97 -6.68
C LEU A 274 12.28 -5.07 -8.18
N CYS A 275 11.37 -4.21 -8.70
CA CYS A 275 11.19 -3.96 -10.13
C CYS A 275 11.83 -2.61 -10.48
N CYS A 276 12.55 -2.52 -11.60
CA CYS A 276 13.05 -1.25 -12.11
C CYS A 276 11.94 -0.49 -12.83
N MET A 277 11.78 0.80 -12.49
CA MET A 277 10.84 1.71 -13.12
C MET A 277 11.59 2.93 -13.67
N ASN A 278 11.70 3.04 -14.97
CA ASN A 278 12.17 4.24 -15.66
C ASN A 278 10.99 5.19 -15.94
N TRP A 279 10.99 5.91 -17.00
CA TRP A 279 9.96 6.89 -17.38
C TRP A 279 9.68 6.85 -18.86
N SER A 280 8.51 7.34 -19.24
CA SER A 280 8.12 7.54 -20.63
C SER A 280 8.10 9.01 -21.03
N LEU A 281 7.98 9.92 -20.05
CA LEU A 281 8.04 11.36 -20.26
C LEU A 281 9.11 11.96 -19.34
N ASP A 282 10.18 12.49 -19.93
CA ASP A 282 11.22 13.25 -19.23
C ASP A 282 10.89 14.74 -19.31
N THR A 283 10.72 15.38 -18.17
CA THR A 283 10.43 16.83 -18.12
C THR A 283 11.66 17.70 -18.34
N GLU A 284 12.84 17.11 -18.34
CA GLU A 284 14.13 17.83 -18.38
C GLU A 284 14.22 18.97 -17.33
N ASP A 285 13.51 18.84 -16.20
CA ASP A 285 13.47 19.84 -15.13
C ASP A 285 14.86 20.15 -14.56
N TRP A 286 15.69 19.11 -14.39
CA TRP A 286 17.09 19.20 -13.98
C TRP A 286 17.95 20.07 -14.91
N LYS A 287 17.58 20.17 -16.20
CA LYS A 287 18.29 20.92 -17.23
C LYS A 287 17.74 22.33 -17.38
N THR A 288 16.43 22.46 -17.47
CA THR A 288 15.75 23.74 -17.69
C THR A 288 15.75 24.64 -16.48
N LYS A 289 15.63 24.03 -15.28
CA LYS A 289 15.58 24.73 -13.97
C LYS A 289 14.54 25.85 -13.95
N ASN A 290 13.38 25.57 -14.56
CA ASN A 290 12.33 26.56 -14.78
C ASN A 290 10.95 25.95 -14.58
N ALA A 291 10.15 26.53 -13.69
CA ALA A 291 8.82 26.05 -13.33
C ALA A 291 7.86 26.03 -14.55
N ASP A 292 7.91 27.04 -15.42
CA ASP A 292 7.03 27.09 -16.61
C ASP A 292 7.42 26.01 -17.63
N ALA A 293 8.71 25.77 -17.82
CA ALA A 293 9.19 24.71 -18.70
C ALA A 293 8.76 23.34 -18.17
N THR A 294 8.98 23.07 -16.89
CA THR A 294 8.53 21.83 -16.23
C THR A 294 7.01 21.64 -16.36
N TYR A 295 6.23 22.69 -16.04
CA TYR A 295 4.79 22.65 -16.19
C TYR A 295 4.37 22.28 -17.61
N ASN A 296 4.92 22.96 -18.62
CA ASN A 296 4.58 22.74 -20.03
C ASN A 296 4.94 21.32 -20.52
N GLU A 297 6.02 20.73 -20.00
CA GLU A 297 6.38 19.35 -20.34
C GLU A 297 5.42 18.35 -19.67
N VAL A 298 5.12 18.53 -18.36
CA VAL A 298 4.16 17.66 -17.66
C VAL A 298 2.79 17.67 -18.32
N MET A 299 2.31 18.84 -18.80
CA MET A 299 1.01 18.96 -19.47
C MET A 299 0.96 18.26 -20.84
N LYS A 300 2.05 17.69 -21.34
CA LYS A 300 2.07 16.82 -22.53
C LYS A 300 1.81 15.36 -22.20
N ALA A 301 1.66 15.01 -20.92
CA ALA A 301 1.47 13.64 -20.46
C ALA A 301 0.27 12.99 -21.15
N GLN A 302 0.44 11.74 -21.51
CA GLN A 302 -0.58 10.90 -22.10
C GLN A 302 -1.05 9.83 -21.14
N ASP A 303 -2.18 9.21 -21.43
CA ASP A 303 -2.69 8.08 -20.64
C ASP A 303 -1.65 6.94 -20.58
N GLY A 304 -1.36 6.48 -19.37
CA GLY A 304 -0.38 5.43 -19.11
C GLY A 304 1.05 5.91 -18.90
N ASP A 305 1.32 7.22 -19.00
CA ASP A 305 2.68 7.74 -18.82
C ASP A 305 3.17 7.66 -17.37
N VAL A 306 4.47 7.44 -17.26
CA VAL A 306 5.28 7.63 -16.05
C VAL A 306 6.17 8.84 -16.28
N VAL A 307 5.95 9.90 -15.50
CA VAL A 307 6.59 11.21 -15.70
C VAL A 307 7.74 11.38 -14.72
N LEU A 308 8.93 11.72 -15.23
CA LEU A 308 10.11 12.00 -14.42
C LEU A 308 10.17 13.46 -13.99
N LEU A 309 10.31 13.67 -12.68
CA LEU A 309 10.65 14.94 -12.03
C LEU A 309 11.63 14.69 -10.88
N HIS A 310 12.10 15.77 -10.25
CA HIS A 310 12.94 15.72 -9.06
C HIS A 310 12.35 16.59 -7.94
N ASP A 311 12.22 16.05 -6.72
CA ASP A 311 11.59 16.78 -5.60
C ASP A 311 12.59 17.57 -4.73
N ILE A 312 13.81 17.70 -5.20
CA ILE A 312 14.89 18.47 -4.52
C ILE A 312 15.02 19.92 -4.99
N HIS A 313 14.17 20.36 -5.92
CA HIS A 313 14.28 21.65 -6.56
C HIS A 313 13.08 22.56 -6.30
N GLU A 314 13.36 23.80 -5.88
CA GLU A 314 12.32 24.80 -5.54
C GLU A 314 11.42 25.15 -6.73
N TYR A 315 11.97 25.26 -7.94
CA TYR A 315 11.17 25.55 -9.16
C TYR A 315 10.13 24.45 -9.46
N ASN A 316 10.37 23.20 -9.05
CA ASN A 316 9.41 22.12 -9.19
C ASN A 316 8.25 22.23 -8.20
N VAL A 317 8.45 22.86 -7.04
CA VAL A 317 7.34 23.14 -6.10
C VAL A 317 6.27 24.00 -6.78
N ASP A 318 6.68 25.04 -7.50
CA ASP A 318 5.75 25.92 -8.22
C ASP A 318 5.10 25.22 -9.40
N ALA A 319 5.84 24.39 -10.12
CA ALA A 319 5.27 23.58 -11.21
C ALA A 319 4.23 22.59 -10.69
N VAL A 320 4.51 21.84 -9.62
CA VAL A 320 3.61 20.86 -8.99
C VAL A 320 2.29 21.50 -8.55
N LYS A 321 2.36 22.64 -7.88
CA LYS A 321 1.17 23.39 -7.43
C LYS A 321 0.23 23.78 -8.56
N ARG A 322 0.74 23.88 -9.78
CA ARG A 322 -0.01 24.27 -10.99
C ARG A 322 -0.48 23.04 -11.77
N PHE A 323 0.41 22.13 -12.14
CA PHE A 323 0.03 21.02 -13.00
C PHE A 323 -0.85 19.97 -12.32
N VAL A 324 -0.75 19.79 -11.00
CA VAL A 324 -1.58 18.79 -10.29
C VAL A 324 -3.07 19.10 -10.43
N PRO A 325 -3.58 20.29 -10.07
CA PRO A 325 -4.99 20.60 -10.30
C PRO A 325 -5.38 20.66 -11.78
N ASP A 326 -4.48 21.10 -12.68
CA ASP A 326 -4.79 21.25 -14.09
C ASP A 326 -4.91 19.89 -14.79
N LEU A 327 -4.02 18.91 -14.54
CA LEU A 327 -4.18 17.54 -15.03
C LEU A 327 -5.48 16.89 -14.55
N ILE A 328 -5.86 17.14 -13.29
CA ILE A 328 -7.14 16.64 -12.76
C ILE A 328 -8.33 17.30 -13.46
N ALA A 329 -8.23 18.60 -13.78
CA ALA A 329 -9.27 19.34 -14.51
C ALA A 329 -9.40 18.84 -15.96
N GLU A 330 -8.31 18.38 -16.58
CA GLU A 330 -8.30 17.72 -17.89
C GLU A 330 -8.81 16.27 -17.83
N GLY A 331 -9.13 15.75 -16.63
CA GLY A 331 -9.74 14.44 -16.44
C GLY A 331 -8.77 13.32 -16.09
N PHE A 332 -7.50 13.61 -15.92
CA PHE A 332 -6.51 12.61 -15.48
C PHE A 332 -6.73 12.19 -14.03
N GLN A 333 -6.48 10.94 -13.76
CA GLN A 333 -6.31 10.41 -12.41
C GLN A 333 -4.81 10.31 -12.11
N LEU A 334 -4.33 11.05 -11.11
CA LEU A 334 -2.95 10.98 -10.66
C LEU A 334 -2.84 9.83 -9.65
N VAL A 335 -2.10 8.82 -10.01
CA VAL A 335 -1.99 7.54 -9.30
C VAL A 335 -0.52 7.19 -9.03
N THR A 336 -0.27 6.27 -8.11
CA THR A 336 1.08 5.70 -7.95
C THR A 336 1.40 4.75 -9.10
N VAL A 337 2.69 4.46 -9.33
CA VAL A 337 3.10 3.47 -10.34
C VAL A 337 2.41 2.11 -10.12
N PRO A 338 2.40 1.52 -8.91
CA PRO A 338 1.68 0.26 -8.70
C PRO A 338 0.17 0.36 -9.00
N GLU A 339 -0.48 1.48 -8.61
CA GLU A 339 -1.90 1.70 -8.91
C GLU A 339 -2.17 1.80 -10.41
N LEU A 340 -1.26 2.42 -11.18
CA LEU A 340 -1.35 2.53 -12.64
C LEU A 340 -1.33 1.14 -13.30
N TYR A 341 -0.33 0.33 -12.94
CA TYR A 341 -0.14 -1.02 -13.50
C TYR A 341 -1.28 -1.96 -13.10
N GLU A 342 -1.69 -1.96 -11.81
CA GLU A 342 -2.82 -2.75 -11.34
C GLU A 342 -4.12 -2.40 -12.08
N ALA A 343 -4.40 -1.11 -12.26
CA ALA A 343 -5.60 -0.66 -12.97
C ALA A 343 -5.62 -1.03 -14.45
N ARG A 344 -4.46 -1.27 -15.06
CA ARG A 344 -4.31 -1.75 -16.45
C ARG A 344 -4.23 -3.29 -16.54
N GLY A 345 -4.20 -3.99 -15.41
CA GLY A 345 -4.04 -5.45 -15.37
C GLY A 345 -2.62 -5.91 -15.74
N GLU A 346 -1.65 -5.00 -15.64
CA GLU A 346 -0.24 -5.28 -15.89
C GLU A 346 0.50 -5.59 -14.58
N THR A 347 1.58 -6.36 -14.67
CA THR A 347 2.35 -6.80 -13.50
C THR A 347 3.75 -6.18 -13.50
N LEU A 348 4.16 -5.70 -12.33
CA LEU A 348 5.52 -5.24 -12.05
C LEU A 348 6.36 -6.42 -11.54
N GLU A 349 7.10 -7.06 -12.42
CA GLU A 349 7.90 -8.24 -12.08
C GLU A 349 9.29 -7.86 -11.54
N ALA A 350 9.74 -8.55 -10.48
CA ALA A 350 11.05 -8.32 -9.91
C ALA A 350 12.18 -8.63 -10.93
N GLY A 351 13.18 -7.75 -10.99
CA GLY A 351 14.32 -7.90 -11.90
C GLY A 351 14.01 -7.56 -13.35
N THR A 352 12.88 -6.91 -13.62
CA THR A 352 12.52 -6.35 -14.93
C THR A 352 12.61 -4.83 -14.93
N VAL A 353 12.53 -4.22 -16.12
CA VAL A 353 12.46 -2.76 -16.27
C VAL A 353 11.22 -2.37 -17.06
N HIS A 354 10.52 -1.37 -16.55
CA HIS A 354 9.30 -0.82 -17.12
C HIS A 354 9.43 0.69 -17.34
N TYR A 355 8.57 1.25 -18.19
CA TYR A 355 8.61 2.66 -18.59
C TYR A 355 7.25 3.33 -18.55
N ARG A 356 6.17 2.63 -18.92
CA ARG A 356 4.77 3.07 -18.97
C ARG A 356 3.84 1.87 -19.06
N THR A 357 2.56 2.10 -18.94
CA THR A 357 1.52 1.13 -19.33
C THR A 357 0.94 1.45 -20.71
N ASP A 358 0.28 0.49 -21.33
CA ASP A 358 -0.50 0.75 -22.52
C ASP A 358 -1.66 1.70 -22.22
N PRO A 359 -2.01 2.61 -23.15
CA PRO A 359 -3.20 3.45 -23.01
C PRO A 359 -4.46 2.59 -22.87
N THR A 360 -5.51 3.17 -22.29
CA THR A 360 -6.82 2.49 -22.20
C THR A 360 -7.28 2.09 -23.59
N THR A 361 -7.28 0.79 -23.90
CA THR A 361 -8.02 0.28 -25.03
C THR A 361 -9.50 0.42 -24.68
N GLN A 362 -10.21 1.31 -25.39
CA GLN A 362 -11.67 1.32 -25.30
C GLN A 362 -12.15 -0.11 -25.60
N ALA A 363 -12.84 -0.71 -24.65
CA ALA A 363 -13.43 -2.04 -24.83
C ALA A 363 -14.40 -2.02 -26.02
N GLY A 364 -13.94 -2.50 -27.18
CA GLY A 364 -14.72 -2.58 -28.40
C GLY A 364 -13.89 -2.44 -29.66
N THR A 365 -13.01 -3.39 -29.92
CA THR A 365 -12.77 -4.07 -31.21
C THR A 365 -11.50 -4.89 -31.11
N GLU A 366 -11.71 -6.18 -31.00
CA GLU A 366 -10.69 -7.21 -31.15
C GLU A 366 -10.19 -7.19 -32.61
N THR A 367 -8.95 -6.74 -32.83
CA THR A 367 -8.14 -7.13 -33.99
C THR A 367 -6.69 -7.19 -33.51
N ALA A 368 -6.20 -8.42 -33.37
CA ALA A 368 -4.81 -8.71 -33.11
C ALA A 368 -3.92 -8.10 -34.21
N PRO A 369 -2.85 -7.35 -33.88
CA PRO A 369 -1.87 -6.98 -34.87
C PRO A 369 -0.93 -8.16 -35.13
N ALA A 370 -0.77 -8.46 -36.42
CA ALA A 370 0.16 -9.44 -36.94
C ALA A 370 1.60 -9.09 -36.52
N ALA A 371 2.34 -10.11 -36.14
CA ALA A 371 3.77 -10.05 -35.89
C ALA A 371 4.51 -9.50 -37.13
N SER A 372 5.14 -8.34 -37.00
CA SER A 372 6.11 -7.85 -37.97
C SER A 372 7.50 -8.33 -37.55
N THR A 373 7.96 -9.35 -38.25
CA THR A 373 9.38 -9.66 -38.39
C THR A 373 10.02 -8.59 -39.25
N ASP A 374 10.93 -7.79 -38.70
CA ASP A 374 11.91 -7.09 -39.53
C ASP A 374 13.28 -7.06 -38.86
N SER A 375 14.09 -7.62 -39.51
CA SER A 375 15.46 -7.88 -39.90
C SER A 375 16.46 -6.85 -39.39
N ALA A 376 17.53 -7.44 -38.85
CA ALA A 376 18.83 -6.81 -38.65
C ALA A 376 19.37 -6.19 -39.93
N ALA A 377 19.93 -5.00 -39.84
CA ALA A 377 20.90 -4.51 -40.82
C ALA A 377 22.14 -3.99 -40.08
N GLU A 378 23.23 -4.75 -40.26
CA GLU A 378 24.60 -4.32 -40.09
C GLU A 378 24.89 -3.04 -40.90
N SER A 379 25.63 -2.13 -40.33
CA SER A 379 26.56 -1.34 -41.16
C SER A 379 27.86 -1.11 -40.38
N THR A 380 28.86 -1.72 -40.90
CA THR A 380 30.29 -1.57 -40.64
C THR A 380 30.84 -0.30 -41.30
N THR A 381 31.97 0.14 -40.69
CA THR A 381 33.12 0.89 -41.30
C THR A 381 32.92 2.39 -41.51
N ALA A 382 33.87 3.27 -41.36
CA ALA A 382 35.25 3.34 -40.89
C ALA A 382 35.69 4.82 -41.03
N SER A 383 36.70 5.18 -40.22
CA SER A 383 37.78 6.17 -40.46
C SER A 383 37.41 7.60 -40.93
N GLU A 384 37.70 8.59 -40.16
CA GLU A 384 38.95 9.39 -40.02
C GLU A 384 38.95 10.23 -38.74
#